data_5449979be04015e11b12d95cb0145b2e
#
_entry.id   5449979be04015e11b12d95cb0145b2e
#
_cell.length_a   1.000
_cell.length_b   1.000
_cell.length_c   1.000
_cell.angle_alpha   90.00
_cell.angle_beta   90.00
_cell.angle_gamma   90.00
#
_symmetry.space_group_name_H-M   'P 1'
#
loop_
_entity.id
_entity.type
_entity.pdbx_description
1 polymer ?
#
loop_
_entity_poly.entity_id
_entity_poly.type
_entity_poly.pdbx_seq_one_letter_code
_entity_poly.pdbx_strand_id
1 'polypeptide(L)'
;MKTKLREIFAKENLTLSDIQIEKFKTYAEMLVEWNEKINLTAITDDEGIAEKHFLDSVLPLTKVDVPRGTTLIDVGTGAGFPAIPMKIYREDIEITLLDSLNKRINFLSEVSDALDLSADCIHSRAEDGGKNPDLREKFDIATARAVAPLPVLCEYCLPFVKVGGKFLALKGPNENAEDAEKAVEILGGKICSTWNYSLPSGDNRRLIVIEKVKETPKKYPRDAGKIKKSPL
;
A
#
# COMPACT_ATOMS: atom_id res chain seq x y z
N MET A 1 -7.44 14.94 17.12
CA MET A 1 -7.25 13.63 16.47
C MET A 1 -8.31 12.59 16.83
N LYS A 2 -8.48 12.11 18.09
CA LYS A 2 -9.37 10.96 18.44
C LYS A 2 -10.84 11.12 18.00
N THR A 3 -11.47 12.27 18.28
CA THR A 3 -12.86 12.56 17.86
C THR A 3 -12.98 12.55 16.34
N LYS A 4 -12.04 13.18 15.64
CA LYS A 4 -12.01 13.21 14.17
C LYS A 4 -11.89 11.81 13.55
N LEU A 5 -11.07 10.93 14.11
CA LEU A 5 -10.95 9.54 13.67
C LEU A 5 -12.31 8.82 13.73
N ARG A 6 -13.02 8.90 14.87
CA ARG A 6 -14.35 8.29 15.02
C ARG A 6 -15.34 8.82 13.99
N GLU A 7 -15.40 10.16 13.85
CA GLU A 7 -16.36 10.83 12.95
C GLU A 7 -16.08 10.48 11.49
N ILE A 8 -14.80 10.51 11.07
CA ILE A 8 -14.40 10.26 9.68
C ILE A 8 -14.65 8.80 9.30
N PHE A 9 -14.26 7.84 10.14
CA PHE A 9 -14.49 6.42 9.87
C PHE A 9 -15.97 6.05 9.90
N ALA A 10 -16.76 6.68 10.79
CA ALA A 10 -18.20 6.45 10.87
C ALA A 10 -18.94 6.89 9.59
N LYS A 11 -18.45 7.89 8.84
CA LYS A 11 -19.04 8.29 7.54
C LYS A 11 -19.00 7.15 6.51
N GLU A 12 -18.05 6.25 6.64
CA GLU A 12 -17.91 5.05 5.78
C GLU A 12 -18.42 3.77 6.46
N ASN A 13 -19.23 3.91 7.53
CA ASN A 13 -19.75 2.80 8.35
C ASN A 13 -18.64 1.91 8.94
N LEU A 14 -17.46 2.46 9.21
CA LEU A 14 -16.35 1.77 9.85
C LEU A 14 -16.27 2.19 11.31
N THR A 15 -16.06 1.21 12.19
CA THR A 15 -15.90 1.44 13.62
C THR A 15 -14.46 1.13 14.04
N LEU A 16 -13.89 2.02 14.85
CA LEU A 16 -12.59 1.83 15.47
C LEU A 16 -12.74 1.53 16.95
N SER A 17 -12.01 0.53 17.45
CA SER A 17 -11.86 0.31 18.89
C SER A 17 -11.00 1.42 19.52
N ASP A 18 -11.06 1.55 20.83
CA ASP A 18 -10.23 2.51 21.56
C ASP A 18 -8.74 2.27 21.35
N ILE A 19 -8.31 1.01 21.27
CA ILE A 19 -6.93 0.61 21.00
C ILE A 19 -6.49 1.10 19.59
N GLN A 20 -7.33 0.89 18.58
CA GLN A 20 -7.02 1.35 17.22
C GLN A 20 -6.94 2.87 17.14
N ILE A 21 -7.81 3.59 17.87
CA ILE A 21 -7.79 5.04 17.94
C ILE A 21 -6.49 5.55 18.59
N GLU A 22 -6.01 4.91 19.67
CA GLU A 22 -4.75 5.27 20.30
C GLU A 22 -3.57 5.00 19.32
N LYS A 23 -3.55 3.85 18.66
CA LYS A 23 -2.52 3.52 17.66
C LYS A 23 -2.50 4.56 16.52
N PHE A 24 -3.65 4.90 15.94
CA PHE A 24 -3.73 5.93 14.90
C PHE A 24 -3.29 7.30 15.38
N LYS A 25 -3.65 7.68 16.63
CA LYS A 25 -3.21 8.95 17.22
C LYS A 25 -1.68 9.00 17.35
N THR A 26 -1.08 7.98 17.96
CA THR A 26 0.37 7.86 18.12
C THR A 26 1.08 7.90 16.76
N TYR A 27 0.56 7.17 15.78
CA TYR A 27 1.10 7.19 14.41
C TYR A 27 1.07 8.60 13.78
N ALA A 28 -0.04 9.33 13.93
CA ALA A 28 -0.14 10.69 13.42
C ALA A 28 0.87 11.63 14.08
N GLU A 29 1.05 11.54 15.39
CA GLU A 29 2.02 12.35 16.14
C GLU A 29 3.46 12.07 15.66
N MET A 30 3.83 10.80 15.53
CA MET A 30 5.14 10.39 15.00
C MET A 30 5.33 10.81 13.54
N LEU A 31 4.29 10.70 12.71
CA LEU A 31 4.34 11.12 11.30
C LEU A 31 4.67 12.61 11.18
N VAL A 32 4.00 13.46 11.97
CA VAL A 32 4.24 14.92 11.96
C VAL A 32 5.64 15.24 12.46
N GLU A 33 6.08 14.64 13.58
CA GLU A 33 7.43 14.85 14.13
C GLU A 33 8.53 14.46 13.14
N TRP A 34 8.43 13.27 12.55
CA TRP A 34 9.41 12.78 11.58
C TRP A 34 9.37 13.55 10.26
N ASN A 35 8.20 14.07 9.88
CA ASN A 35 8.04 14.86 8.66
C ASN A 35 8.89 16.13 8.66
N GLU A 36 9.16 16.71 9.84
CA GLU A 36 10.09 17.85 9.98
C GLU A 36 11.53 17.49 9.57
N LYS A 37 11.89 16.20 9.65
CA LYS A 37 13.26 15.71 9.41
C LYS A 37 13.46 15.12 8.00
N ILE A 38 12.44 14.44 7.43
CA ILE A 38 12.64 13.63 6.21
C ILE A 38 11.58 13.75 5.12
N ASN A 39 10.68 14.73 5.19
CA ASN A 39 9.62 14.96 4.19
C ASN A 39 8.83 13.68 3.82
N LEU A 40 8.01 13.19 4.74
CA LEU A 40 7.20 11.98 4.57
C LEU A 40 5.88 12.27 3.84
N THR A 41 5.28 13.43 4.13
CA THR A 41 3.98 13.84 3.60
C THR A 41 3.85 15.37 3.54
N ALA A 42 3.00 15.85 2.63
CA ALA A 42 2.57 17.25 2.60
C ALA A 42 1.36 17.52 3.51
N ILE A 43 0.72 16.47 4.04
CA ILE A 43 -0.48 16.55 4.87
C ILE A 43 -0.08 16.38 6.33
N THR A 44 -0.24 17.42 7.14
CA THR A 44 0.20 17.44 8.55
C THR A 44 -0.92 17.79 9.52
N ASP A 45 -2.09 18.18 9.02
CA ASP A 45 -3.25 18.46 9.86
C ASP A 45 -4.02 17.17 10.23
N ASP A 46 -4.65 17.20 11.38
CA ASP A 46 -5.37 16.06 11.97
C ASP A 46 -6.45 15.47 11.05
N GLU A 47 -7.17 16.33 10.32
CA GLU A 47 -8.29 15.91 9.48
C GLU A 47 -7.80 15.25 8.19
N GLY A 48 -6.81 15.88 7.56
CA GLY A 48 -6.17 15.36 6.37
C GLY A 48 -5.47 14.02 6.63
N ILE A 49 -4.76 13.87 7.76
CA ILE A 49 -4.13 12.60 8.14
C ILE A 49 -5.18 11.53 8.38
N ALA A 50 -6.24 11.83 9.16
CA ALA A 50 -7.29 10.86 9.47
C ALA A 50 -8.03 10.38 8.22
N GLU A 51 -8.30 11.29 7.27
CA GLU A 51 -9.08 10.97 6.07
C GLU A 51 -8.19 10.46 4.92
N LYS A 52 -7.22 11.31 4.48
CA LYS A 52 -6.46 11.07 3.24
C LYS A 52 -5.31 10.08 3.43
N HIS A 53 -4.92 9.79 4.68
CA HIS A 53 -3.94 8.78 4.97
C HIS A 53 -4.57 7.54 5.58
N PHE A 54 -5.29 7.65 6.70
CA PHE A 54 -5.75 6.48 7.43
C PHE A 54 -7.01 5.86 6.81
N LEU A 55 -8.09 6.61 6.66
CA LEU A 55 -9.32 6.08 6.06
C LEU A 55 -9.09 5.61 4.62
N ASP A 56 -8.43 6.43 3.78
CA ASP A 56 -8.10 6.09 2.39
C ASP A 56 -7.30 4.78 2.28
N SER A 57 -6.43 4.51 3.25
CA SER A 57 -5.67 3.25 3.32
C SER A 57 -6.52 2.05 3.74
N VAL A 58 -7.54 2.22 4.57
CA VAL A 58 -8.38 1.13 5.10
C VAL A 58 -9.50 0.76 4.13
N LEU A 59 -10.05 1.72 3.39
CA LEU A 59 -11.18 1.50 2.47
C LEU A 59 -11.00 0.33 1.49
N PRO A 60 -9.82 0.06 0.91
CA PRO A 60 -9.62 -1.12 0.06
C PRO A 60 -10.01 -2.45 0.73
N LEU A 61 -9.85 -2.58 2.05
CA LEU A 61 -10.23 -3.79 2.80
C LEU A 61 -11.75 -4.04 2.80
N THR A 62 -12.55 -3.03 2.48
CA THR A 62 -14.01 -3.15 2.35
C THR A 62 -14.46 -3.57 0.95
N LYS A 63 -13.56 -3.54 -0.03
CA LYS A 63 -13.84 -3.79 -1.46
C LYS A 63 -13.32 -5.13 -1.95
N VAL A 64 -12.35 -5.72 -1.24
CA VAL A 64 -11.75 -7.00 -1.59
C VAL A 64 -11.83 -7.96 -0.41
N ASP A 65 -12.00 -9.22 -0.71
CA ASP A 65 -11.88 -10.26 0.30
C ASP A 65 -10.41 -10.43 0.71
N VAL A 66 -10.15 -10.26 2.00
CA VAL A 66 -8.82 -10.39 2.64
C VAL A 66 -8.94 -11.44 3.74
N PRO A 67 -8.57 -12.71 3.48
CA PRO A 67 -8.62 -13.78 4.47
C PRO A 67 -7.80 -13.47 5.73
N ARG A 68 -8.09 -14.16 6.83
CA ARG A 68 -7.27 -14.06 8.05
C ARG A 68 -5.86 -14.59 7.82
N GLY A 69 -4.87 -13.90 8.39
CA GLY A 69 -3.46 -14.26 8.25
C GLY A 69 -2.91 -13.97 6.84
N THR A 70 -3.57 -13.08 6.08
CA THR A 70 -3.07 -12.64 4.77
C THR A 70 -1.68 -12.01 4.91
N THR A 71 -0.72 -12.49 4.11
CA THR A 71 0.59 -11.86 3.95
C THR A 71 0.51 -10.74 2.93
N LEU A 72 0.91 -9.53 3.33
CA LEU A 72 0.83 -8.33 2.51
C LEU A 72 2.19 -7.64 2.40
N ILE A 73 2.63 -7.32 1.18
CA ILE A 73 3.79 -6.45 0.95
C ILE A 73 3.35 -5.11 0.39
N ASP A 74 3.83 -4.02 0.99
CA ASP A 74 3.61 -2.66 0.51
C ASP A 74 4.86 -2.13 -0.19
N VAL A 75 4.76 -1.93 -1.50
CA VAL A 75 5.90 -1.63 -2.37
C VAL A 75 6.07 -0.13 -2.58
N GLY A 76 7.20 0.41 -2.09
CA GLY A 76 7.42 1.85 -2.04
C GLY A 76 6.53 2.51 -0.99
N THR A 77 6.46 1.90 0.16
CA THR A 77 5.51 2.19 1.25
C THR A 77 5.59 3.62 1.79
N GLY A 78 6.72 4.31 1.59
CA GLY A 78 6.91 5.69 2.03
C GLY A 78 6.81 5.85 3.54
N ALA A 79 5.78 6.53 3.98
CA ALA A 79 5.48 6.68 5.40
C ALA A 79 4.63 5.52 5.97
N GLY A 80 4.51 4.38 5.27
CA GLY A 80 3.75 3.21 5.74
C GLY A 80 2.33 3.11 5.20
N PHE A 81 2.04 3.80 4.10
CA PHE A 81 0.69 3.84 3.50
C PHE A 81 0.61 3.02 2.22
N PRO A 82 -0.34 2.06 2.10
CA PRO A 82 -1.50 1.85 2.98
C PRO A 82 -1.30 0.81 4.11
N ALA A 83 -0.17 0.10 4.18
CA ALA A 83 -0.05 -1.13 4.97
C ALA A 83 -0.18 -0.93 6.50
N ILE A 84 0.43 0.10 7.09
CA ILE A 84 0.33 0.32 8.55
C ILE A 84 -1.12 0.62 8.98
N PRO A 85 -1.89 1.52 8.35
CA PRO A 85 -3.31 1.67 8.66
C PRO A 85 -4.13 0.39 8.47
N MET A 86 -3.84 -0.40 7.42
CA MET A 86 -4.49 -1.71 7.23
C MET A 86 -4.21 -2.65 8.40
N LYS A 87 -2.96 -2.72 8.87
CA LYS A 87 -2.53 -3.54 10.02
C LYS A 87 -3.16 -3.07 11.33
N ILE A 88 -3.25 -1.75 11.56
CA ILE A 88 -3.94 -1.21 12.74
C ILE A 88 -5.42 -1.61 12.73
N TYR A 89 -6.07 -1.56 11.56
CA TYR A 89 -7.48 -1.90 11.42
C TYR A 89 -7.74 -3.41 11.48
N ARG A 90 -6.82 -4.22 10.91
CA ARG A 90 -6.86 -5.68 10.81
C ARG A 90 -5.55 -6.27 11.36
N GLU A 91 -5.50 -6.51 12.66
CA GLU A 91 -4.31 -7.04 13.36
C GLU A 91 -3.79 -8.37 12.81
N ASP A 92 -4.68 -9.15 12.20
CA ASP A 92 -4.37 -10.47 11.67
C ASP A 92 -3.60 -10.46 10.34
N ILE A 93 -3.47 -9.31 9.67
CA ILE A 93 -2.67 -9.18 8.43
C ILE A 93 -1.17 -9.14 8.80
N GLU A 94 -0.36 -9.94 8.12
CA GLU A 94 1.10 -9.91 8.23
C GLU A 94 1.67 -8.95 7.20
N ILE A 95 2.34 -7.88 7.62
CA ILE A 95 2.82 -6.83 6.72
C ILE A 95 4.32 -6.83 6.55
N THR A 96 4.75 -6.63 5.30
CA THR A 96 6.12 -6.33 4.89
C THR A 96 6.14 -4.95 4.23
N LEU A 97 6.97 -4.04 4.74
CA LEU A 97 7.11 -2.67 4.31
C LEU A 97 8.41 -2.51 3.52
N LEU A 98 8.33 -2.28 2.21
CA LEU A 98 9.50 -2.18 1.35
C LEU A 98 9.65 -0.75 0.82
N ASP A 99 10.80 -0.11 1.08
CA ASP A 99 11.15 1.19 0.52
C ASP A 99 12.64 1.27 0.16
N SER A 100 12.96 2.08 -0.84
CA SER A 100 14.33 2.28 -1.32
C SER A 100 15.13 3.30 -0.51
N LEU A 101 14.51 4.00 0.43
CA LEU A 101 15.14 5.03 1.26
C LEU A 101 15.30 4.55 2.70
N ASN A 102 16.54 4.32 3.13
CA ASN A 102 16.83 3.84 4.48
C ASN A 102 16.26 4.72 5.60
N LYS A 103 16.20 6.05 5.39
CA LYS A 103 15.58 6.97 6.35
C LYS A 103 14.11 6.67 6.61
N ARG A 104 13.37 6.23 5.57
CA ARG A 104 11.97 5.81 5.71
C ARG A 104 11.86 4.49 6.44
N ILE A 105 12.75 3.55 6.14
CA ILE A 105 12.81 2.25 6.86
C ILE A 105 13.04 2.46 8.36
N ASN A 106 13.94 3.37 8.75
CA ASN A 106 14.15 3.71 10.16
C ASN A 106 12.86 4.26 10.82
N PHE A 107 12.18 5.19 10.14
CA PHE A 107 10.88 5.70 10.61
C PHE A 107 9.84 4.57 10.77
N LEU A 108 9.74 3.69 9.78
CA LEU A 108 8.77 2.59 9.79
C LEU A 108 9.05 1.59 10.92
N SER A 109 10.32 1.29 11.21
CA SER A 109 10.71 0.46 12.35
C SER A 109 10.30 1.11 13.67
N GLU A 110 10.61 2.39 13.87
CA GLU A 110 10.23 3.10 15.09
C GLU A 110 8.71 3.19 15.28
N VAL A 111 7.96 3.44 14.19
CA VAL A 111 6.48 3.42 14.26
C VAL A 111 5.96 2.04 14.60
N SER A 112 6.50 0.99 13.97
CA SER A 112 6.08 -0.39 14.23
C SER A 112 6.31 -0.78 15.69
N ASP A 113 7.47 -0.44 16.24
CA ASP A 113 7.81 -0.69 17.64
C ASP A 113 6.88 0.10 18.59
N ALA A 114 6.68 1.40 18.34
CA ALA A 114 5.83 2.26 19.16
C ALA A 114 4.36 1.84 19.19
N LEU A 115 3.88 1.24 18.09
CA LEU A 115 2.51 0.78 17.95
C LEU A 115 2.33 -0.71 18.32
N ASP A 116 3.40 -1.39 18.72
CA ASP A 116 3.40 -2.85 18.95
C ASP A 116 2.78 -3.58 17.73
N LEU A 117 3.34 -3.32 16.56
CA LEU A 117 2.95 -3.96 15.30
C LEU A 117 4.06 -4.90 14.83
N SER A 118 3.72 -6.17 14.61
CA SER A 118 4.62 -7.07 13.89
C SER A 118 4.65 -6.66 12.42
N ALA A 119 5.80 -6.13 11.96
CA ALA A 119 6.02 -5.69 10.58
C ALA A 119 7.47 -5.94 10.17
N ASP A 120 7.68 -6.50 8.98
CA ASP A 120 9.00 -6.63 8.38
C ASP A 120 9.33 -5.37 7.57
N CYS A 121 10.38 -4.64 7.98
CA CYS A 121 10.83 -3.43 7.30
C CYS A 121 12.05 -3.74 6.42
N ILE A 122 11.92 -3.62 5.10
CA ILE A 122 12.93 -4.02 4.13
C ILE A 122 13.45 -2.83 3.33
N HIS A 123 14.75 -2.52 3.49
CA HIS A 123 15.44 -1.54 2.66
C HIS A 123 15.85 -2.20 1.33
N SER A 124 15.06 -1.98 0.28
CA SER A 124 15.35 -2.48 -1.06
C SER A 124 14.64 -1.65 -2.13
N ARG A 125 15.19 -1.64 -3.34
CA ARG A 125 14.42 -1.21 -4.51
C ARG A 125 13.42 -2.29 -4.90
N ALA A 126 12.28 -1.88 -5.47
CA ALA A 126 11.22 -2.81 -5.87
C ALA A 126 11.73 -3.86 -6.89
N GLU A 127 12.51 -3.42 -7.89
CA GLU A 127 13.08 -4.30 -8.91
C GLU A 127 14.10 -5.30 -8.37
N ASP A 128 14.83 -4.95 -7.32
CA ASP A 128 15.79 -5.84 -6.67
C ASP A 128 15.06 -6.83 -5.75
N GLY A 129 14.13 -6.34 -4.93
CA GLY A 129 13.26 -7.18 -4.10
C GLY A 129 12.44 -8.18 -4.91
N GLY A 130 11.88 -7.76 -6.07
CA GLY A 130 11.12 -8.65 -6.96
C GLY A 130 11.95 -9.74 -7.64
N LYS A 131 13.29 -9.66 -7.60
CA LYS A 131 14.22 -10.72 -8.04
C LYS A 131 14.69 -11.59 -6.87
N ASN A 132 14.55 -11.12 -5.63
CA ASN A 132 14.97 -11.86 -4.45
C ASN A 132 14.09 -13.10 -4.24
N PRO A 133 14.62 -14.32 -4.20
CA PRO A 133 13.83 -15.55 -4.04
C PRO A 133 13.06 -15.63 -2.71
N ASP A 134 13.50 -14.91 -1.67
CA ASP A 134 12.83 -14.87 -0.37
C ASP A 134 11.55 -13.99 -0.40
N LEU A 135 11.43 -13.09 -1.38
CA LEU A 135 10.30 -12.17 -1.51
C LEU A 135 9.44 -12.45 -2.74
N ARG A 136 10.05 -12.98 -3.80
CA ARG A 136 9.38 -13.22 -5.08
C ARG A 136 8.27 -14.24 -4.94
N GLU A 137 7.04 -13.84 -5.34
CA GLU A 137 5.84 -14.70 -5.36
C GLU A 137 5.54 -15.36 -3.99
N LYS A 138 5.76 -14.59 -2.90
CA LYS A 138 5.54 -15.06 -1.52
C LYS A 138 4.28 -14.47 -0.89
N PHE A 139 3.75 -13.36 -1.40
CA PHE A 139 2.70 -12.61 -0.74
C PHE A 139 1.33 -12.89 -1.33
N ASP A 140 0.30 -12.96 -0.47
CA ASP A 140 -1.10 -13.01 -0.87
C ASP A 140 -1.52 -11.72 -1.56
N ILE A 141 -1.06 -10.59 -1.02
CA ILE A 141 -1.39 -9.26 -1.50
C ILE A 141 -0.12 -8.43 -1.65
N ALA A 142 0.00 -7.72 -2.77
CA ALA A 142 0.87 -6.56 -2.87
C ALA A 142 0.00 -5.28 -2.89
N THR A 143 0.49 -4.22 -2.25
CA THR A 143 -0.11 -2.89 -2.33
C THR A 143 0.91 -1.88 -2.85
N ALA A 144 0.42 -0.81 -3.49
CA ALA A 144 1.21 0.39 -3.77
C ALA A 144 0.28 1.60 -3.88
N ARG A 145 0.73 2.75 -3.34
CA ARG A 145 0.03 4.03 -3.41
C ARG A 145 0.95 5.13 -3.91
N ALA A 146 0.54 5.84 -4.97
CA ALA A 146 1.20 7.05 -5.48
C ALA A 146 2.70 6.92 -5.86
N VAL A 147 3.16 5.72 -6.25
CA VAL A 147 4.58 5.45 -6.54
C VAL A 147 4.94 5.77 -8.01
N ALA A 148 4.09 5.34 -8.96
CA ALA A 148 4.35 5.47 -10.41
C ALA A 148 3.06 5.24 -11.23
N PRO A 149 3.05 5.48 -12.57
CA PRO A 149 1.96 5.06 -13.46
C PRO A 149 1.71 3.55 -13.37
N LEU A 150 0.47 3.13 -13.61
CA LEU A 150 0.02 1.74 -13.39
C LEU A 150 0.86 0.68 -14.14
N PRO A 151 1.25 0.84 -15.43
CA PRO A 151 2.10 -0.15 -16.10
C PRO A 151 3.44 -0.38 -15.38
N VAL A 152 4.06 0.71 -14.89
CA VAL A 152 5.30 0.66 -14.11
C VAL A 152 5.08 -0.03 -12.77
N LEU A 153 3.98 0.30 -12.07
CA LEU A 153 3.63 -0.34 -10.79
C LEU A 153 3.40 -1.84 -10.94
N CYS A 154 2.77 -2.27 -12.03
CA CYS A 154 2.56 -3.69 -12.29
C CYS A 154 3.89 -4.45 -12.34
N GLU A 155 4.92 -3.88 -12.98
CA GLU A 155 6.24 -4.51 -13.04
C GLU A 155 6.97 -4.49 -11.68
N TYR A 156 6.71 -3.49 -10.84
CA TYR A 156 7.27 -3.45 -9.47
C TYR A 156 6.56 -4.39 -8.51
N CYS A 157 5.23 -4.58 -8.63
CA CYS A 157 4.42 -5.23 -7.60
C CYS A 157 4.07 -6.70 -7.91
N LEU A 158 3.71 -7.04 -9.16
CA LEU A 158 3.29 -8.40 -9.53
C LEU A 158 4.35 -9.49 -9.27
N PRO A 159 5.67 -9.21 -9.37
CA PRO A 159 6.68 -10.20 -9.02
C PRO A 159 6.67 -10.67 -7.55
N PHE A 160 6.08 -9.91 -6.63
CA PHE A 160 5.95 -10.32 -5.23
C PHE A 160 4.72 -11.18 -4.95
N VAL A 161 3.70 -11.08 -5.82
CA VAL A 161 2.40 -11.73 -5.61
C VAL A 161 2.46 -13.19 -6.02
N LYS A 162 2.06 -14.11 -5.15
CA LYS A 162 1.91 -15.53 -5.47
C LYS A 162 0.75 -15.77 -6.44
N VAL A 163 0.78 -16.87 -7.21
CA VAL A 163 -0.36 -17.25 -8.07
C VAL A 163 -1.60 -17.44 -7.21
N GLY A 164 -2.72 -16.84 -7.62
CA GLY A 164 -3.97 -16.75 -6.85
C GLY A 164 -4.05 -15.54 -5.92
N GLY A 165 -2.95 -14.83 -5.71
CA GLY A 165 -2.92 -13.58 -4.93
C GLY A 165 -3.35 -12.36 -5.75
N LYS A 166 -3.31 -11.18 -5.14
CA LYS A 166 -3.79 -9.92 -5.73
C LYS A 166 -2.80 -8.78 -5.59
N PHE A 167 -2.74 -7.92 -6.59
CA PHE A 167 -2.14 -6.60 -6.48
C PHE A 167 -3.25 -5.55 -6.36
N LEU A 168 -3.21 -4.74 -5.31
CA LEU A 168 -4.13 -3.65 -5.01
C LEU A 168 -3.44 -2.32 -5.32
N ALA A 169 -3.74 -1.73 -6.47
CA ALA A 169 -3.19 -0.44 -6.86
C ALA A 169 -4.12 0.69 -6.42
N LEU A 170 -3.67 1.49 -5.42
CA LEU A 170 -4.39 2.66 -4.92
C LEU A 170 -4.01 3.88 -5.77
N LYS A 171 -4.95 4.39 -6.55
CA LYS A 171 -4.71 5.41 -7.57
C LYS A 171 -5.65 6.61 -7.45
N GLY A 172 -5.27 7.70 -8.08
CA GLY A 172 -6.17 8.82 -8.32
C GLY A 172 -7.19 8.53 -9.43
N PRO A 173 -8.20 9.42 -9.62
CA PRO A 173 -9.32 9.18 -10.54
C PRO A 173 -8.93 9.12 -12.02
N ASN A 174 -7.79 9.69 -12.40
CA ASN A 174 -7.38 9.83 -13.81
C ASN A 174 -6.59 8.62 -14.34
N GLU A 175 -6.30 7.63 -13.51
CA GLU A 175 -5.58 6.43 -13.94
C GLU A 175 -6.54 5.43 -14.58
N ASN A 176 -6.27 4.97 -15.80
CA ASN A 176 -7.10 3.97 -16.48
C ASN A 176 -6.47 2.59 -16.34
N ALA A 177 -7.30 1.61 -16.03
CA ALA A 177 -6.85 0.22 -15.89
C ALA A 177 -6.40 -0.36 -17.25
N GLU A 178 -7.05 0.04 -18.32
CA GLU A 178 -6.78 -0.38 -19.71
C GLU A 178 -5.35 -0.02 -20.15
N ASP A 179 -4.78 1.07 -19.66
CA ASP A 179 -3.41 1.49 -19.98
C ASP A 179 -2.35 0.49 -19.51
N ALA A 180 -2.71 -0.41 -18.59
CA ALA A 180 -1.83 -1.44 -18.04
C ALA A 180 -2.15 -2.88 -18.49
N GLU A 181 -3.19 -3.11 -19.29
CA GLU A 181 -3.61 -4.47 -19.68
C GLU A 181 -2.45 -5.31 -20.23
N LYS A 182 -1.67 -4.74 -21.14
CA LYS A 182 -0.51 -5.41 -21.73
C LYS A 182 0.55 -5.76 -20.69
N ALA A 183 0.87 -4.82 -19.78
CA ALA A 183 1.84 -5.04 -18.72
C ALA A 183 1.36 -6.14 -17.76
N VAL A 184 0.09 -6.08 -17.38
CA VAL A 184 -0.55 -7.05 -16.49
C VAL A 184 -0.50 -8.46 -17.10
N GLU A 185 -0.88 -8.61 -18.37
CA GLU A 185 -0.83 -9.91 -19.07
C GLU A 185 0.59 -10.48 -19.13
N ILE A 186 1.57 -9.67 -19.53
CA ILE A 186 2.98 -10.06 -19.64
C ILE A 186 3.52 -10.54 -18.29
N LEU A 187 3.12 -9.87 -17.20
CA LEU A 187 3.59 -10.15 -15.84
C LEU A 187 2.82 -11.28 -15.14
N GLY A 188 1.85 -11.88 -15.81
CA GLY A 188 1.10 -13.01 -15.29
C GLY A 188 -0.13 -12.61 -14.47
N GLY A 189 -0.63 -11.39 -14.65
CA GLY A 189 -1.84 -10.91 -13.99
C GLY A 189 -3.07 -10.87 -14.90
N LYS A 190 -4.20 -10.53 -14.28
CA LYS A 190 -5.48 -10.22 -14.94
C LYS A 190 -6.18 -9.13 -14.13
N ILE A 191 -6.63 -8.07 -14.77
CA ILE A 191 -7.45 -7.03 -14.11
C ILE A 191 -8.81 -7.64 -13.81
N CYS A 192 -9.20 -7.67 -12.52
CA CYS A 192 -10.45 -8.29 -12.08
C CYS A 192 -11.54 -7.26 -11.80
N SER A 193 -11.18 -6.15 -11.20
CA SER A 193 -12.15 -5.10 -10.88
C SER A 193 -11.49 -3.74 -10.73
N THR A 194 -12.29 -2.70 -10.94
CA THR A 194 -11.95 -1.31 -10.69
C THR A 194 -13.05 -0.68 -9.86
N TRP A 195 -12.70 -0.14 -8.69
CA TRP A 195 -13.61 0.53 -7.78
C TRP A 195 -13.31 2.02 -7.75
N ASN A 196 -14.27 2.84 -8.17
CA ASN A 196 -14.23 4.28 -7.96
C ASN A 196 -14.95 4.61 -6.66
N TYR A 197 -14.33 5.42 -5.82
CA TYR A 197 -14.91 5.87 -4.57
C TYR A 197 -14.48 7.30 -4.28
N SER A 198 -15.21 7.98 -3.39
CA SER A 198 -14.87 9.33 -2.94
C SER A 198 -14.63 9.31 -1.44
N LEU A 199 -13.64 10.03 -0.99
CA LEU A 199 -13.45 10.29 0.44
C LEU A 199 -14.53 11.28 0.94
N PRO A 200 -14.78 11.37 2.25
CA PRO A 200 -15.74 12.33 2.82
C PRO A 200 -15.50 13.79 2.42
N SER A 201 -14.25 14.18 2.14
CA SER A 201 -13.89 15.50 1.60
C SER A 201 -14.29 15.72 0.13
N GLY A 202 -14.73 14.67 -0.58
CA GLY A 202 -15.04 14.71 -2.01
C GLY A 202 -13.87 14.33 -2.92
N ASP A 203 -12.70 14.03 -2.36
CA ASP A 203 -11.56 13.57 -3.15
C ASP A 203 -11.82 12.20 -3.77
N ASN A 204 -11.79 12.12 -5.10
CA ASN A 204 -12.01 10.87 -5.82
C ASN A 204 -10.79 9.97 -5.80
N ARG A 205 -11.03 8.68 -5.68
CA ARG A 205 -10.04 7.60 -5.63
C ARG A 205 -10.43 6.46 -6.56
N ARG A 206 -9.44 5.68 -6.91
CA ARG A 206 -9.60 4.45 -7.70
C ARG A 206 -8.77 3.33 -7.12
N LEU A 207 -9.41 2.20 -6.85
CA LEU A 207 -8.74 0.95 -6.51
C LEU A 207 -8.81 0.03 -7.75
N ILE A 208 -7.66 -0.36 -8.26
CA ILE A 208 -7.56 -1.34 -9.35
C ILE A 208 -7.05 -2.65 -8.74
N VAL A 209 -7.83 -3.72 -8.93
CA VAL A 209 -7.52 -5.05 -8.40
C VAL A 209 -7.05 -5.94 -9.54
N ILE A 210 -5.83 -6.44 -9.42
CA ILE A 210 -5.18 -7.31 -10.38
C ILE A 210 -4.92 -8.66 -9.71
N GLU A 211 -5.49 -9.73 -10.23
CA GLU A 211 -5.24 -11.09 -9.78
C GLU A 211 -3.99 -11.65 -10.48
N LYS A 212 -3.17 -12.38 -9.73
CA LYS A 212 -2.02 -13.11 -10.26
C LYS A 212 -2.48 -14.48 -10.74
N VAL A 213 -2.56 -14.68 -12.06
CA VAL A 213 -3.10 -15.91 -12.65
C VAL A 213 -2.01 -16.90 -13.11
N LYS A 214 -0.78 -16.44 -13.27
CA LYS A 214 0.41 -17.26 -13.61
C LYS A 214 1.68 -16.62 -13.07
N GLU A 215 2.76 -17.38 -12.97
CA GLU A 215 4.06 -16.88 -12.55
C GLU A 215 4.56 -15.74 -13.44
N THR A 216 5.22 -14.74 -12.83
CA THR A 216 5.90 -13.67 -13.58
C THR A 216 7.15 -14.25 -14.26
N PRO A 217 7.33 -14.05 -15.58
CA PRO A 217 8.51 -14.57 -16.27
C PRO A 217 9.82 -14.07 -15.63
N LYS A 218 10.83 -14.96 -15.52
CA LYS A 218 12.11 -14.69 -14.80
C LYS A 218 12.87 -13.45 -15.27
N LYS A 219 12.65 -12.97 -16.51
CA LYS A 219 13.25 -11.74 -17.02
C LYS A 219 12.66 -10.45 -16.41
N TYR A 220 11.59 -10.56 -15.63
CA TYR A 220 10.95 -9.45 -14.91
C TYR A 220 11.08 -9.62 -13.39
N PRO A 221 11.17 -8.52 -12.63
CA PRO A 221 11.20 -7.14 -13.12
C PRO A 221 12.52 -6.81 -13.84
N ARG A 222 12.44 -5.91 -14.82
CA ARG A 222 13.62 -5.33 -15.47
C ARG A 222 14.31 -4.34 -14.53
N ASP A 223 15.45 -3.78 -14.95
CA ASP A 223 16.12 -2.74 -14.17
C ASP A 223 15.34 -1.42 -14.23
N ALA A 224 15.36 -0.64 -13.16
CA ALA A 224 14.59 0.60 -13.00
C ALA A 224 14.69 1.57 -14.20
N GLY A 225 15.88 1.71 -14.77
CA GLY A 225 16.09 2.57 -15.93
C GLY A 225 15.29 2.12 -17.16
N LYS A 226 15.22 0.79 -17.41
CA LYS A 226 14.42 0.23 -18.50
C LYS A 226 12.92 0.36 -18.25
N ILE A 227 12.48 0.09 -17.01
CA ILE A 227 11.07 0.19 -16.61
C ILE A 227 10.55 1.60 -16.84
N LYS A 228 11.29 2.63 -16.38
CA LYS A 228 10.89 4.03 -16.50
C LYS A 228 10.96 4.55 -17.93
N LYS A 229 11.99 4.16 -18.71
CA LYS A 229 12.19 4.63 -20.08
C LYS A 229 11.23 4.01 -21.09
N SER A 230 10.83 2.77 -20.85
CA SER A 230 9.95 1.99 -21.74
C SER A 230 9.06 1.06 -20.91
N PRO A 231 7.98 1.59 -20.28
CA PRO A 231 6.98 0.76 -19.61
C PRO A 231 6.42 -0.33 -20.54
N LEU A 232 5.92 -1.44 -19.98
CA LEU A 232 5.37 -2.57 -20.74
C LEU A 232 4.07 -2.21 -21.48
#